data_97f395159265d89b6e32673b70154b72
#
_entry.id   97f395159265d89b6e32673b70154b72
#
_cell.length_a   1.000
_cell.length_b   1.000
_cell.length_c   1.000
_cell.angle_alpha   90.00
_cell.angle_beta   90.00
_cell.angle_gamma   90.00
#
_symmetry.space_group_name_H-M   'P 1'
#
loop_
_entity.id
_entity.type
_entity.pdbx_description
1 polymer ?
#
loop_
_entity_poly.entity_id
_entity_poly.type
_entity_poly.pdbx_seq_one_letter_code
_entity_poly.pdbx_strand_id
1 'polypeptide(L)'
;MIETLQHIDQQITIWLNQQHSPFFDYLMYWISDKYIWVPFYAFLVVLMILKLKKHSIIALLAIGLLITLSDQLSVHMFKEVFERFRPCRPESPIHEMIHIVRGHCGGQYGFISSHATNTFALAMFLSGIIGRYFKAFSPLIILWAAVVSYSRVYLGVHYLGDIIGGAIFGSLLGLFMAYLFFRISDYLIFLKKS
;
A
#
# COMPACT_ATOMS: atom_id res chain seq x y z
N MET A 1 5.51 23.44 15.12
CA MET A 1 4.43 22.49 14.78
C MET A 1 4.92 21.35 13.88
N ILE A 2 5.59 21.60 12.74
CA ILE A 2 6.13 20.52 11.87
C ILE A 2 7.20 19.70 12.60
N GLU A 3 8.15 20.34 13.27
CA GLU A 3 9.18 19.66 14.05
C GLU A 3 8.59 18.79 15.17
N THR A 4 7.53 19.26 15.83
CA THR A 4 6.83 18.49 16.86
C THR A 4 6.20 17.22 16.28
N LEU A 5 5.56 17.32 15.09
CA LEU A 5 5.00 16.16 14.41
C LEU A 5 6.07 15.17 13.95
N GLN A 6 7.19 15.65 13.44
CA GLN A 6 8.32 14.81 13.08
C GLN A 6 8.91 14.07 14.31
N HIS A 7 9.05 14.76 15.43
CA HIS A 7 9.52 14.16 16.67
C HIS A 7 8.57 13.07 17.19
N ILE A 8 7.25 13.32 17.17
CA ILE A 8 6.23 12.33 17.54
C ILE A 8 6.31 11.11 16.62
N ASP A 9 6.39 11.31 15.30
CA ASP A 9 6.52 10.23 14.33
C ASP A 9 7.78 9.38 14.56
N GLN A 10 8.91 10.02 14.85
CA GLN A 10 10.15 9.34 15.20
C GLN A 10 9.99 8.48 16.47
N GLN A 11 9.43 9.03 17.54
CA GLN A 11 9.24 8.32 18.81
C GLN A 11 8.31 7.11 18.66
N ILE A 12 7.18 7.29 17.97
CA ILE A 12 6.26 6.18 17.72
C ILE A 12 6.91 5.12 16.80
N THR A 13 7.66 5.53 15.79
CA THR A 13 8.37 4.61 14.90
C THR A 13 9.40 3.77 15.67
N ILE A 14 10.20 4.40 16.53
CA ILE A 14 11.16 3.70 17.39
C ILE A 14 10.43 2.70 18.29
N TRP A 15 9.38 3.15 18.99
CA TRP A 15 8.62 2.29 19.91
C TRP A 15 8.04 1.06 19.22
N LEU A 16 7.43 1.23 18.03
CA LEU A 16 6.87 0.13 17.23
C LEU A 16 7.97 -0.83 16.75
N ASN A 17 9.08 -0.30 16.25
CA ASN A 17 10.18 -1.10 15.72
C ASN A 17 10.92 -1.88 16.81
N GLN A 18 11.01 -1.35 18.05
CA GLN A 18 11.62 -2.03 19.19
C GLN A 18 10.83 -3.24 19.70
N GLN A 19 9.56 -3.42 19.27
CA GLN A 19 8.76 -4.62 19.59
C GLN A 19 9.13 -5.80 18.68
N HIS A 20 10.44 -6.01 18.46
CA HIS A 20 10.94 -7.06 17.57
C HIS A 20 11.26 -8.36 18.29
N SER A 21 11.20 -9.47 17.56
CA SER A 21 11.69 -10.78 18.01
C SER A 21 12.10 -11.63 16.81
N PRO A 22 12.95 -12.66 16.96
CA PRO A 22 13.40 -13.50 15.84
C PRO A 22 12.27 -14.13 15.04
N PHE A 23 11.18 -14.51 15.69
CA PHE A 23 9.99 -15.03 15.03
C PHE A 23 9.30 -13.99 14.16
N PHE A 24 9.05 -12.79 14.72
CA PHE A 24 8.39 -11.71 13.98
C PHE A 24 9.33 -11.11 12.92
N ASP A 25 10.65 -11.11 13.08
CA ASP A 25 11.61 -10.71 12.05
C ASP A 25 11.44 -11.57 10.80
N TYR A 26 11.36 -12.91 10.98
CA TYR A 26 11.10 -13.82 9.89
C TYR A 26 9.73 -13.60 9.26
N LEU A 27 8.68 -13.49 10.06
CA LEU A 27 7.31 -13.34 9.59
C LEU A 27 7.11 -12.02 8.82
N MET A 28 7.54 -10.89 9.38
CA MET A 28 7.36 -9.57 8.77
C MET A 28 8.22 -9.37 7.53
N TYR A 29 9.39 -10.03 7.48
CA TYR A 29 10.20 -10.06 6.25
C TYR A 29 9.41 -10.68 5.09
N TRP A 30 8.79 -11.85 5.30
CA TRP A 30 7.99 -12.51 4.27
C TRP A 30 6.69 -11.77 3.96
N ILE A 31 6.00 -11.22 4.95
CA ILE A 31 4.80 -10.39 4.74
C ILE A 31 5.12 -9.18 3.84
N SER A 32 6.31 -8.61 3.99
CA SER A 32 6.77 -7.47 3.18
C SER A 32 7.16 -7.86 1.75
N ASP A 33 7.45 -9.13 1.49
CA ASP A 33 7.86 -9.60 0.17
C ASP A 33 6.63 -9.73 -0.76
N LYS A 34 6.70 -9.05 -1.92
CA LYS A 34 5.62 -9.08 -2.91
C LYS A 34 5.35 -10.47 -3.50
N TYR A 35 6.34 -11.34 -3.53
CA TYR A 35 6.21 -12.67 -4.15
C TYR A 35 5.40 -13.65 -3.29
N ILE A 36 5.39 -13.51 -1.97
CA ILE A 36 4.55 -14.34 -1.09
C ILE A 36 3.06 -14.17 -1.38
N TRP A 37 2.68 -13.00 -1.92
CA TRP A 37 1.29 -12.64 -2.21
C TRP A 37 0.82 -13.05 -3.61
N VAL A 38 1.68 -13.66 -4.44
CA VAL A 38 1.29 -14.12 -5.79
C VAL A 38 0.08 -15.05 -5.77
N PRO A 39 -0.02 -16.07 -4.88
CA PRO A 39 -1.22 -16.90 -4.79
C PRO A 39 -2.48 -16.11 -4.40
N PHE A 40 -2.33 -15.12 -3.50
CA PHE A 40 -3.43 -14.24 -3.12
C PHE A 40 -3.88 -13.35 -4.28
N TYR A 41 -2.95 -12.79 -5.05
CA TYR A 41 -3.31 -12.01 -6.25
C TYR A 41 -4.00 -12.86 -7.31
N ALA A 42 -3.54 -14.10 -7.51
CA ALA A 42 -4.21 -15.05 -8.40
C ALA A 42 -5.65 -15.34 -7.95
N PHE A 43 -5.87 -15.54 -6.64
CA PHE A 43 -7.20 -15.69 -6.06
C PHE A 43 -8.09 -14.45 -6.33
N LEU A 44 -7.57 -13.24 -6.14
CA LEU A 44 -8.31 -12.00 -6.42
C LEU A 44 -8.70 -11.88 -7.91
N VAL A 45 -7.79 -12.26 -8.82
CA VAL A 45 -8.08 -12.29 -10.27
C VAL A 45 -9.21 -13.27 -10.59
N VAL A 46 -9.15 -14.49 -10.05
CA VAL A 46 -10.22 -15.48 -10.24
C VAL A 46 -11.55 -14.96 -9.68
N LEU A 47 -11.54 -14.38 -8.49
CA LEU A 47 -12.72 -13.79 -7.87
C LEU A 47 -13.33 -12.68 -8.74
N MET A 48 -12.50 -11.80 -9.31
CA MET A 48 -12.96 -10.76 -10.24
C MET A 48 -13.58 -11.36 -11.50
N ILE A 49 -12.97 -12.38 -12.11
CA ILE A 49 -13.49 -13.05 -13.30
C ILE A 49 -14.88 -13.64 -12.99
N LEU A 50 -15.03 -14.35 -11.89
CA LEU A 50 -16.29 -14.97 -11.48
C LEU A 50 -17.41 -13.96 -11.19
N LYS A 51 -17.08 -12.82 -10.55
CA LYS A 51 -18.09 -11.83 -10.13
C LYS A 51 -18.36 -10.74 -11.16
N LEU A 52 -17.35 -10.28 -11.88
CA LEU A 52 -17.48 -9.20 -12.84
C LEU A 52 -17.69 -9.70 -14.30
N LYS A 53 -17.45 -10.99 -14.56
CA LYS A 53 -17.60 -11.61 -15.89
C LYS A 53 -16.83 -10.79 -16.94
N LYS A 54 -17.51 -10.31 -17.99
CA LYS A 54 -16.90 -9.50 -19.07
C LYS A 54 -16.25 -8.19 -18.61
N HIS A 55 -16.70 -7.60 -17.49
CA HIS A 55 -16.11 -6.38 -16.93
C HIS A 55 -14.79 -6.64 -16.18
N SER A 56 -14.40 -7.91 -15.97
CA SER A 56 -13.12 -8.26 -15.34
C SER A 56 -11.91 -7.76 -16.13
N ILE A 57 -12.00 -7.72 -17.48
CA ILE A 57 -10.91 -7.19 -18.31
C ILE A 57 -10.68 -5.70 -18.02
N ILE A 58 -11.77 -4.91 -17.90
CA ILE A 58 -11.69 -3.48 -17.57
C ILE A 58 -11.09 -3.31 -16.16
N ALA A 59 -11.52 -4.16 -15.20
CA ALA A 59 -10.98 -4.12 -13.85
C ALA A 59 -9.49 -4.46 -13.80
N LEU A 60 -9.02 -5.44 -14.58
CA LEU A 60 -7.60 -5.81 -14.66
C LEU A 60 -6.76 -4.70 -15.29
N LEU A 61 -7.25 -4.08 -16.36
CA LEU A 61 -6.59 -2.92 -16.97
C LEU A 61 -6.54 -1.73 -16.00
N ALA A 62 -7.64 -1.49 -15.26
CA ALA A 62 -7.69 -0.45 -14.24
C ALA A 62 -6.70 -0.72 -13.09
N ILE A 63 -6.52 -1.97 -12.66
CA ILE A 63 -5.50 -2.34 -11.66
C ILE A 63 -4.09 -2.08 -12.18
N GLY A 64 -3.79 -2.48 -13.42
CA GLY A 64 -2.49 -2.20 -14.03
C GLY A 64 -2.16 -0.70 -14.05
N LEU A 65 -3.12 0.12 -14.50
CA LEU A 65 -3.00 1.57 -14.50
C LEU A 65 -2.88 2.13 -13.07
N LEU A 66 -3.72 1.66 -12.14
CA LEU A 66 -3.74 2.09 -10.74
C LEU A 66 -2.39 1.87 -10.06
N ILE A 67 -1.80 0.66 -10.18
CA ILE A 67 -0.52 0.33 -9.56
C ILE A 67 0.61 1.16 -10.19
N THR A 68 0.60 1.31 -11.52
CA THR A 68 1.59 2.17 -12.19
C THR A 68 1.49 3.61 -11.71
N LEU A 69 0.30 4.19 -11.65
CA LEU A 69 0.10 5.56 -11.16
C LEU A 69 0.49 5.69 -9.69
N SER A 70 0.06 4.77 -8.84
CA SER A 70 0.34 4.85 -7.39
C SER A 70 1.85 4.77 -7.11
N ASP A 71 2.58 3.91 -7.84
CA ASP A 71 4.03 3.80 -7.68
C ASP A 71 4.75 5.06 -8.21
N GLN A 72 4.47 5.48 -9.45
CA GLN A 72 5.11 6.66 -10.06
C GLN A 72 4.81 7.95 -9.28
N LEU A 73 3.55 8.16 -8.87
CA LEU A 73 3.19 9.35 -8.11
C LEU A 73 3.82 9.34 -6.71
N SER A 74 3.92 8.16 -6.05
CA SER A 74 4.61 8.05 -4.75
C SER A 74 6.10 8.43 -4.83
N VAL A 75 6.74 8.21 -5.98
CA VAL A 75 8.15 8.59 -6.20
C VAL A 75 8.25 10.07 -6.57
N HIS A 76 7.67 10.47 -7.69
CA HIS A 76 7.91 11.80 -8.27
C HIS A 76 7.21 12.95 -7.54
N MET A 77 6.03 12.72 -6.96
CA MET A 77 5.31 13.79 -6.23
C MET A 77 5.66 13.85 -4.74
N PHE A 78 6.24 12.79 -4.19
CA PHE A 78 6.50 12.74 -2.75
C PHE A 78 7.97 12.47 -2.43
N LYS A 79 8.58 11.36 -2.86
CA LYS A 79 9.94 11.03 -2.43
C LYS A 79 10.97 12.02 -2.94
N GLU A 80 10.89 12.43 -4.21
CA GLU A 80 11.79 13.40 -4.82
C GLU A 80 11.54 14.84 -4.37
N VAL A 81 10.33 15.13 -3.83
CA VAL A 81 9.96 16.47 -3.34
C VAL A 81 10.31 16.65 -1.86
N PHE A 82 10.00 15.64 -1.02
CA PHE A 82 10.23 15.73 0.42
C PHE A 82 11.61 15.28 0.87
N GLU A 83 12.30 14.48 0.07
CA GLU A 83 13.66 13.97 0.30
C GLU A 83 13.92 13.46 1.71
N ARG A 84 12.85 12.90 2.35
CA ARG A 84 12.94 12.36 3.71
C ARG A 84 13.71 11.05 3.71
N PHE A 85 14.88 11.02 4.32
CA PHE A 85 15.66 9.79 4.50
C PHE A 85 14.87 8.73 5.27
N ARG A 86 15.07 7.46 4.90
CA ARG A 86 14.46 6.34 5.62
C ARG A 86 15.11 6.14 6.99
N PRO A 87 14.39 5.55 8.00
CA PRO A 87 14.97 5.26 9.31
C PRO A 87 16.27 4.46 9.27
N CYS A 88 16.35 3.51 8.32
CA CYS A 88 17.51 2.63 8.10
C CYS A 88 18.72 3.32 7.44
N ARG A 89 18.65 4.60 7.06
CA ARG A 89 19.77 5.33 6.44
C ARG A 89 20.61 6.04 7.50
N PRO A 90 21.96 6.09 7.35
CA PRO A 90 22.82 6.78 8.29
C PRO A 90 22.48 8.27 8.49
N GLU A 91 21.90 8.89 7.45
CA GLU A 91 21.48 10.30 7.48
C GLU A 91 20.19 10.52 8.30
N SER A 92 19.52 9.45 8.70
CA SER A 92 18.32 9.54 9.54
C SER A 92 18.71 9.82 11.01
N PRO A 93 18.02 10.76 11.69
CA PRO A 93 18.31 11.10 13.08
C PRO A 93 18.04 9.94 14.05
N ILE A 94 17.34 8.91 13.64
CA ILE A 94 17.01 7.75 14.49
C ILE A 94 17.70 6.45 14.05
N HIS A 95 18.64 6.52 13.11
CA HIS A 95 19.31 5.34 12.53
C HIS A 95 19.84 4.36 13.60
N GLU A 96 20.60 4.88 14.58
CA GLU A 96 21.23 4.09 15.64
C GLU A 96 20.21 3.43 16.61
N MET A 97 18.94 3.87 16.57
CA MET A 97 17.88 3.37 17.45
C MET A 97 16.97 2.35 16.77
N ILE A 98 17.19 2.07 15.46
CA ILE A 98 16.30 1.23 14.65
C ILE A 98 16.87 -0.16 14.45
N HIS A 99 16.07 -1.17 14.79
CA HIS A 99 16.32 -2.56 14.42
C HIS A 99 16.04 -2.76 12.94
N ILE A 100 17.09 -3.10 12.17
CA ILE A 100 16.98 -3.30 10.71
C ILE A 100 17.05 -4.81 10.42
N VAL A 101 15.95 -5.36 9.93
CA VAL A 101 15.87 -6.79 9.62
C VAL A 101 16.62 -7.09 8.32
N ARG A 102 17.60 -8.01 8.39
CA ARG A 102 18.45 -8.47 7.27
C ARG A 102 19.22 -7.36 6.54
N GLY A 103 19.41 -6.19 7.15
CA GLY A 103 20.24 -5.11 6.60
C GLY A 103 19.76 -4.49 5.28
N HIS A 104 18.55 -4.80 4.82
CA HIS A 104 18.03 -4.29 3.54
C HIS A 104 17.20 -3.02 3.75
N CYS A 105 17.70 -1.88 3.27
CA CYS A 105 17.06 -0.57 3.45
C CYS A 105 16.23 -0.10 2.25
N GLY A 106 16.53 -0.53 1.04
CA GLY A 106 15.88 -0.04 -0.20
C GLY A 106 16.42 1.29 -0.68
N GLY A 107 15.60 2.12 -1.33
CA GLY A 107 15.98 3.44 -1.85
C GLY A 107 16.32 4.46 -0.76
N GLN A 108 16.80 5.64 -1.16
CA GLN A 108 17.26 6.69 -0.26
C GLN A 108 16.11 7.31 0.54
N TYR A 109 15.05 7.75 -0.15
CA TYR A 109 13.92 8.47 0.44
C TYR A 109 12.73 7.58 0.77
N GLY A 110 11.99 7.93 1.83
CA GLY A 110 10.90 7.13 2.42
C GLY A 110 9.50 7.68 2.23
N PHE A 111 9.32 9.00 2.27
CA PHE A 111 7.99 9.62 2.28
C PHE A 111 7.43 9.82 0.86
N ILE A 112 6.30 9.30 0.57
CA ILE A 112 5.43 8.31 1.21
C ILE A 112 5.85 6.89 0.87
N SER A 113 5.40 5.88 1.64
CA SER A 113 5.70 4.48 1.37
C SER A 113 4.95 3.96 0.15
N SER A 114 5.68 3.57 -0.92
CA SER A 114 5.06 2.96 -2.12
C SER A 114 4.35 1.64 -1.80
N HIS A 115 4.84 0.85 -0.82
CA HIS A 115 4.14 -0.36 -0.39
C HIS A 115 2.76 -0.04 0.19
N ALA A 116 2.67 0.96 1.08
CA ALA A 116 1.40 1.40 1.64
C ALA A 116 0.48 1.98 0.55
N THR A 117 1.03 2.83 -0.33
CA THR A 117 0.26 3.43 -1.43
C THR A 117 -0.34 2.35 -2.33
N ASN A 118 0.47 1.39 -2.79
CA ASN A 118 0.02 0.35 -3.72
C ASN A 118 -0.99 -0.61 -3.07
N THR A 119 -0.74 -1.05 -1.82
CA THR A 119 -1.64 -1.99 -1.15
C THR A 119 -2.98 -1.36 -0.78
N PHE A 120 -2.99 -0.12 -0.29
CA PHE A 120 -4.22 0.59 0.02
C PHE A 120 -4.98 1.01 -1.25
N ALA A 121 -4.28 1.40 -2.33
CA ALA A 121 -4.92 1.68 -3.61
C ALA A 121 -5.65 0.44 -4.15
N LEU A 122 -4.98 -0.71 -4.15
CA LEU A 122 -5.58 -1.98 -4.56
C LEU A 122 -6.75 -2.38 -3.64
N ALA A 123 -6.57 -2.27 -2.32
CA ALA A 123 -7.59 -2.62 -1.33
C ALA A 123 -8.86 -1.79 -1.50
N MET A 124 -8.74 -0.48 -1.66
CA MET A 124 -9.89 0.42 -1.81
C MET A 124 -10.57 0.27 -3.17
N PHE A 125 -9.80 0.08 -4.24
CA PHE A 125 -10.37 -0.23 -5.56
C PHE A 125 -11.19 -1.53 -5.52
N LEU A 126 -10.61 -2.61 -5.01
CA LEU A 126 -11.29 -3.91 -4.92
C LEU A 126 -12.47 -3.88 -3.93
N SER A 127 -12.36 -3.15 -2.81
CA SER A 127 -13.48 -2.91 -1.90
C SER A 127 -14.68 -2.27 -2.63
N GLY A 128 -14.42 -1.30 -3.49
CA GLY A 128 -15.45 -0.65 -4.29
C GLY A 128 -16.16 -1.60 -5.26
N ILE A 129 -15.42 -2.45 -5.98
CA ILE A 129 -15.98 -3.27 -7.06
C ILE A 129 -16.41 -4.68 -6.62
N ILE A 130 -15.77 -5.27 -5.59
CA ILE A 130 -16.05 -6.64 -5.10
C ILE A 130 -16.75 -6.63 -3.75
N GLY A 131 -16.53 -5.62 -2.90
CA GLY A 131 -17.08 -5.55 -1.54
C GLY A 131 -18.60 -5.69 -1.47
N ARG A 132 -19.32 -5.27 -2.50
CA ARG A 132 -20.79 -5.43 -2.61
C ARG A 132 -21.26 -6.89 -2.66
N TYR A 133 -20.39 -7.82 -3.05
CA TYR A 133 -20.73 -9.25 -3.12
C TYR A 133 -20.49 -9.99 -1.82
N PHE A 134 -19.59 -9.48 -0.95
CA PHE A 134 -19.20 -10.15 0.29
C PHE A 134 -18.94 -9.10 1.38
N LYS A 135 -19.75 -9.11 2.46
CA LYS A 135 -19.64 -8.12 3.55
C LYS A 135 -18.27 -8.10 4.24
N ALA A 136 -17.63 -9.26 4.38
CA ALA A 136 -16.32 -9.37 5.02
C ALA A 136 -15.15 -9.01 4.10
N PHE A 137 -15.34 -8.86 2.79
CA PHE A 137 -14.25 -8.64 1.84
C PHE A 137 -13.49 -7.33 2.10
N SER A 138 -14.23 -6.22 2.22
CA SER A 138 -13.60 -4.91 2.42
C SER A 138 -12.78 -4.83 3.71
N PRO A 139 -13.29 -5.20 4.89
CA PRO A 139 -12.47 -5.17 6.10
C PRO A 139 -11.26 -6.11 6.02
N LEU A 140 -11.38 -7.29 5.41
CA LEU A 140 -10.26 -8.23 5.30
C LEU A 140 -9.15 -7.73 4.36
N ILE A 141 -9.49 -7.16 3.20
CA ILE A 141 -8.48 -6.65 2.27
C ILE A 141 -7.82 -5.36 2.78
N ILE A 142 -8.55 -4.53 3.54
CA ILE A 142 -7.98 -3.35 4.21
C ILE A 142 -7.04 -3.80 5.35
N LEU A 143 -7.41 -4.81 6.13
CA LEU A 143 -6.54 -5.39 7.15
C LEU A 143 -5.26 -5.95 6.53
N TRP A 144 -5.36 -6.68 5.41
CA TRP A 144 -4.20 -7.15 4.65
C TRP A 144 -3.28 -5.99 4.25
N ALA A 145 -3.84 -4.91 3.68
CA ALA A 145 -3.06 -3.74 3.30
C ALA A 145 -2.37 -3.07 4.51
N ALA A 146 -3.06 -3.01 5.66
CA ALA A 146 -2.51 -2.49 6.90
C ALA A 146 -1.35 -3.35 7.42
N VAL A 147 -1.48 -4.68 7.41
CA VAL A 147 -0.43 -5.61 7.87
C VAL A 147 0.80 -5.55 6.96
N VAL A 148 0.62 -5.54 5.63
CA VAL A 148 1.74 -5.37 4.69
C VAL A 148 2.41 -4.01 4.86
N SER A 149 1.65 -2.96 5.08
CA SER A 149 2.20 -1.62 5.33
C SER A 149 2.94 -1.53 6.66
N TYR A 150 2.38 -2.08 7.74
CA TYR A 150 3.02 -2.13 9.07
C TYR A 150 4.35 -2.90 9.02
N SER A 151 4.45 -3.96 8.22
CA SER A 151 5.70 -4.71 8.08
C SER A 151 6.87 -3.80 7.68
N ARG A 152 6.63 -2.67 7.01
CA ARG A 152 7.67 -1.71 6.60
C ARG A 152 8.23 -0.90 7.77
N VAL A 153 7.39 -0.56 8.76
CA VAL A 153 7.82 0.06 10.02
C VAL A 153 8.59 -0.95 10.86
N TYR A 154 8.05 -2.16 10.97
CA TYR A 154 8.69 -3.25 11.70
C TYR A 154 10.11 -3.55 11.19
N LEU A 155 10.29 -3.61 9.85
CA LEU A 155 11.59 -3.85 9.21
C LEU A 155 12.58 -2.67 9.30
N GLY A 156 12.17 -1.53 9.89
CA GLY A 156 12.98 -0.34 10.05
C GLY A 156 13.20 0.49 8.78
N VAL A 157 12.40 0.26 7.73
CA VAL A 157 12.61 0.88 6.40
C VAL A 157 11.70 2.07 6.10
N HIS A 158 10.69 2.33 6.95
CA HIS A 158 9.78 3.48 6.85
C HIS A 158 9.38 4.00 8.23
N TYR A 159 9.15 5.30 8.33
CA TYR A 159 8.45 5.90 9.46
C TYR A 159 6.96 5.55 9.42
N LEU A 160 6.28 5.65 10.58
CA LEU A 160 4.82 5.48 10.63
C LEU A 160 4.10 6.54 9.76
N GLY A 161 4.58 7.78 9.77
CA GLY A 161 4.05 8.86 8.94
C GLY A 161 4.13 8.57 7.43
N ASP A 162 5.19 7.86 6.97
CA ASP A 162 5.31 7.43 5.57
C ASP A 162 4.19 6.44 5.20
N ILE A 163 3.83 5.56 6.15
CA ILE A 163 2.76 4.56 5.98
C ILE A 163 1.39 5.22 5.96
N ILE A 164 1.14 6.13 6.90
CA ILE A 164 -0.14 6.86 6.98
C ILE A 164 -0.34 7.70 5.72
N GLY A 165 0.67 8.46 5.29
CA GLY A 165 0.61 9.24 4.05
C GLY A 165 0.35 8.36 2.83
N GLY A 166 1.05 7.23 2.72
CA GLY A 166 0.85 6.25 1.66
C GLY A 166 -0.55 5.63 1.68
N ALA A 167 -1.06 5.28 2.86
CA ALA A 167 -2.40 4.72 3.03
C ALA A 167 -3.50 5.72 2.61
N ILE A 168 -3.39 6.98 3.03
CA ILE A 168 -4.35 8.04 2.65
C ILE A 168 -4.33 8.25 1.14
N PHE A 169 -3.14 8.50 0.57
CA PHE A 169 -3.01 8.78 -0.86
C PHE A 169 -3.46 7.58 -1.72
N GLY A 170 -3.02 6.36 -1.37
CA GLY A 170 -3.43 5.14 -2.05
C GLY A 170 -4.94 4.90 -1.96
N SER A 171 -5.54 5.14 -0.79
CA SER A 171 -7.00 4.99 -0.61
C SER A 171 -7.78 5.94 -1.51
N LEU A 172 -7.39 7.21 -1.58
CA LEU A 172 -8.04 8.19 -2.45
C LEU A 172 -7.92 7.80 -3.93
N LEU A 173 -6.75 7.37 -4.36
CA LEU A 173 -6.50 6.94 -5.73
C LEU A 173 -7.30 5.67 -6.08
N GLY A 174 -7.37 4.70 -5.16
CA GLY A 174 -8.14 3.47 -5.33
C GLY A 174 -9.65 3.73 -5.43
N LEU A 175 -10.20 4.59 -4.58
CA LEU A 175 -11.61 5.01 -4.64
C LEU A 175 -11.93 5.75 -5.94
N PHE A 176 -11.06 6.67 -6.34
CA PHE A 176 -11.21 7.39 -7.61
C PHE A 176 -11.21 6.42 -8.81
N MET A 177 -10.30 5.44 -8.82
CA MET A 177 -10.28 4.43 -9.88
C MET A 177 -11.53 3.53 -9.86
N ALA A 178 -12.08 3.18 -8.69
CA ALA A 178 -13.33 2.45 -8.58
C ALA A 178 -14.52 3.27 -9.14
N TYR A 179 -14.58 4.56 -8.88
CA TYR A 179 -15.54 5.45 -9.48
C TYR A 179 -15.44 5.46 -11.02
N LEU A 180 -14.24 5.61 -11.56
CA LEU A 180 -14.02 5.58 -13.02
C LEU A 180 -14.42 4.23 -13.63
N PHE A 181 -14.11 3.13 -12.95
CA PHE A 181 -14.51 1.79 -13.40
C PHE A 181 -16.04 1.69 -13.57
N PHE A 182 -16.83 2.18 -12.63
CA PHE A 182 -18.29 2.16 -12.77
C PHE A 182 -18.77 3.06 -13.90
N ARG A 183 -18.23 4.28 -14.01
CA ARG A 183 -18.60 5.20 -15.10
C ARG A 183 -18.35 4.60 -16.48
N ILE A 184 -17.20 3.96 -16.69
CA ILE A 184 -16.83 3.32 -17.95
C ILE A 184 -17.74 2.09 -18.21
N SER A 185 -17.98 1.28 -17.17
CA SER A 185 -18.81 0.08 -17.28
C SER A 185 -20.25 0.41 -17.65
N ASP A 186 -20.83 1.44 -17.05
CA ASP A 186 -22.20 1.90 -17.35
C ASP A 186 -22.30 2.48 -18.76
N TYR A 187 -21.31 3.26 -19.21
CA TYR A 187 -21.26 3.80 -20.56
C TYR A 187 -21.21 2.68 -21.64
N LEU A 188 -20.41 1.65 -21.41
CA LEU A 188 -20.33 0.50 -22.33
C LEU A 188 -21.62 -0.32 -22.36
N ILE A 189 -22.38 -0.38 -21.27
CA ILE A 189 -23.71 -1.01 -21.24
C ILE A 189 -24.70 -0.19 -22.06
N PHE A 190 -24.65 1.14 -21.95
CA PHE A 190 -25.51 2.05 -22.71
C PHE A 190 -25.29 1.90 -24.22
N LEU A 191 -24.03 1.96 -24.70
CA LEU A 191 -23.68 1.80 -26.12
C LEU A 191 -24.11 0.47 -26.71
N LYS A 192 -24.27 -0.58 -25.93
CA LYS A 192 -24.71 -1.90 -26.41
C LYS A 192 -26.23 -2.01 -26.57
N LYS A 193 -26.99 -1.06 -25.98
CA LYS A 193 -28.46 -1.03 -26.02
C LYS A 193 -29.00 -0.06 -27.08
N SER A 194 -28.16 0.87 -27.55
CA SER A 194 -28.41 1.77 -28.67
C SER A 194 -28.04 1.09 -30.01
#